data_6ca5ea5a79eb676d9d59be516a5b28b7
#
_entry.id   6ca5ea5a79eb676d9d59be516a5b28b7
#
_cell.length_a   1.000
_cell.length_b   1.000
_cell.length_c   1.000
_cell.angle_alpha   90.00
_cell.angle_beta   90.00
_cell.angle_gamma   90.00
#
_symmetry.space_group_name_H-M   'P 1'
#
loop_
_entity.id
_entity.type
_entity.pdbx_description
1 polymer ?
#
loop_
_entity_poly.entity_id
_entity_poly.type
_entity_poly.pdbx_seq_one_letter_code
_entity_poly.pdbx_strand_id
1 'polypeptide(L)'
;MDESMYRPHTRSVVHLALLINMLSLGSLMMVMPLGPDFISALSMDAKNIGYISGGATFASAIVGFLAAPYLDRFNRKHALIVLLTLRFGLTAACMFATSQTHLLLLFILAGCVAGPASGVLMAAVVDIVPANERGKQLAYVGMSFSLAAIVIMPLSLELAHRINWQAPFYTFGLGGLLLVLLVLWRFPSMPPAHRAQQGSSPTTAPASVLHELLASPLFLLGLTIMSLQMFGHFLLIPHFSNYFQFNLAFPRDDISLLYLCGGLASMVTMQLCGNLLDRGYASRTIVVTTLLLAAVILCGFVLPFSLSLYLVFTLFMALSAARSSSTLAITAGIPLPHQRAAFMSYQGTAANVASGLASVASAAYLSTSAEGKIDGFSQLAIASAVFALAAMLLTLRLIPQLAERSRKMAASQTAQATGQ
;
A
#
# COMPACT_ATOMS: atom_id res chain seq x y z
N MET A 1 -30.47 -21.10 2.26
CA MET A 1 -29.18 -21.43 2.91
C MET A 1 -29.13 -20.63 4.20
N ASP A 2 -29.02 -21.31 5.33
CA ASP A 2 -29.26 -20.77 6.66
C ASP A 2 -28.25 -19.68 7.04
N GLU A 3 -28.67 -18.45 7.31
CA GLU A 3 -27.83 -17.32 7.68
C GLU A 3 -27.00 -17.56 8.95
N SER A 4 -27.43 -18.47 9.80
CA SER A 4 -26.76 -18.77 11.08
C SER A 4 -25.45 -19.58 10.89
N MET A 5 -25.35 -20.40 9.85
CA MET A 5 -24.16 -21.20 9.53
C MET A 5 -23.09 -20.39 8.76
N TYR A 6 -23.48 -19.28 8.12
CA TYR A 6 -22.60 -18.44 7.30
C TYR A 6 -21.70 -17.51 8.14
N ARG A 7 -22.18 -17.03 9.28
CA ARG A 7 -21.47 -16.03 10.11
C ARG A 7 -20.11 -16.48 10.67
N PRO A 8 -19.91 -17.68 11.25
CA PRO A 8 -18.62 -18.05 11.81
C PRO A 8 -17.56 -18.32 10.72
N HIS A 9 -17.94 -18.90 9.57
CA HIS A 9 -17.04 -19.12 8.44
C HIS A 9 -16.59 -17.79 7.79
N THR A 10 -17.47 -16.83 7.61
CA THR A 10 -17.16 -15.51 7.06
C THR A 10 -16.11 -14.77 7.90
N ARG A 11 -16.28 -14.74 9.22
CA ARG A 11 -15.30 -14.10 10.13
C ARG A 11 -13.92 -14.75 10.03
N SER A 12 -13.88 -16.08 10.02
CA SER A 12 -12.62 -16.84 9.91
C SER A 12 -11.87 -16.52 8.62
N VAL A 13 -12.59 -16.42 7.50
CA VAL A 13 -12.00 -16.10 6.18
C VAL A 13 -11.48 -14.66 6.16
N VAL A 14 -12.20 -13.71 6.74
CA VAL A 14 -11.78 -12.30 6.78
C VAL A 14 -10.54 -12.11 7.66
N HIS A 15 -10.46 -12.80 8.82
CA HIS A 15 -9.24 -12.77 9.64
C HIS A 15 -8.04 -13.40 8.93
N LEU A 16 -8.26 -14.52 8.23
CA LEU A 16 -7.22 -15.14 7.43
C LEU A 16 -6.78 -14.23 6.28
N ALA A 17 -7.72 -13.54 5.63
CA ALA A 17 -7.41 -12.55 4.59
C ALA A 17 -6.57 -11.37 5.14
N LEU A 18 -6.88 -10.89 6.35
CA LEU A 18 -6.06 -9.87 7.04
C LEU A 18 -4.62 -10.37 7.23
N LEU A 19 -4.44 -11.58 7.76
CA LEU A 19 -3.11 -12.15 8.02
C LEU A 19 -2.32 -12.39 6.74
N ILE A 20 -2.96 -12.93 5.69
CA ILE A 20 -2.34 -13.14 4.38
C ILE A 20 -1.89 -11.80 3.78
N ASN A 21 -2.78 -10.79 3.80
CA ASN A 21 -2.47 -9.48 3.24
C ASN A 21 -1.38 -8.77 4.05
N MET A 22 -1.41 -8.86 5.38
CA MET A 22 -0.37 -8.33 6.28
C MET A 22 1.00 -8.93 5.95
N LEU A 23 1.08 -10.27 5.84
CA LEU A 23 2.33 -10.94 5.56
C LEU A 23 2.81 -10.70 4.13
N SER A 24 1.89 -10.65 3.16
CA SER A 24 2.20 -10.35 1.76
C SER A 24 2.72 -8.92 1.58
N LEU A 25 2.05 -7.91 2.13
CA LEU A 25 2.50 -6.52 2.09
C LEU A 25 3.78 -6.33 2.89
N GLY A 26 3.83 -6.87 4.11
CA GLY A 26 4.99 -6.77 4.98
C GLY A 26 6.25 -7.37 4.35
N SER A 27 6.15 -8.52 3.71
CA SER A 27 7.28 -9.15 3.03
C SER A 27 7.75 -8.40 1.77
N LEU A 28 6.92 -7.53 1.17
CA LEU A 28 7.37 -6.58 0.14
C LEU A 28 8.07 -5.36 0.76
N MET A 29 7.56 -4.87 1.87
CA MET A 29 8.06 -3.65 2.52
C MET A 29 9.34 -3.89 3.31
N MET A 30 9.56 -5.11 3.86
CA MET A 30 10.70 -5.44 4.73
C MET A 30 12.06 -5.22 4.05
N VAL A 31 12.13 -5.28 2.73
CA VAL A 31 13.37 -5.09 1.97
C VAL A 31 13.91 -3.67 2.10
N MET A 32 13.03 -2.67 2.22
CA MET A 32 13.45 -1.27 2.31
C MET A 32 14.34 -0.99 3.54
N PRO A 33 13.95 -1.37 4.78
CA PRO A 33 14.81 -1.14 5.94
C PRO A 33 16.03 -2.08 6.01
N LEU A 34 16.08 -3.18 5.25
CA LEU A 34 17.21 -4.11 5.20
C LEU A 34 18.35 -3.68 4.23
N GLY A 35 18.22 -2.52 3.60
CA GLY A 35 19.24 -2.01 2.66
C GLY A 35 20.68 -2.10 3.17
N PRO A 36 21.01 -1.62 4.38
CA PRO A 36 22.38 -1.71 4.93
C PRO A 36 22.89 -3.14 5.06
N ASP A 37 22.00 -4.09 5.39
CA ASP A 37 22.36 -5.51 5.51
C ASP A 37 22.74 -6.10 4.14
N PHE A 38 22.05 -5.67 3.06
CA PHE A 38 22.38 -6.11 1.69
C PHE A 38 23.65 -5.47 1.15
N ILE A 39 23.94 -4.22 1.54
CA ILE A 39 25.20 -3.54 1.17
C ILE A 39 26.37 -4.33 1.71
N SER A 40 26.35 -4.72 2.97
CA SER A 40 27.42 -5.47 3.61
C SER A 40 27.52 -6.92 3.11
N ALA A 41 26.39 -7.58 2.85
CA ALA A 41 26.37 -9.00 2.51
C ALA A 41 26.53 -9.30 1.02
N LEU A 42 26.01 -8.44 0.14
CA LEU A 42 25.96 -8.65 -1.31
C LEU A 42 26.81 -7.63 -2.10
N SER A 43 27.60 -6.81 -1.41
CA SER A 43 28.39 -5.69 -2.01
C SER A 43 27.51 -4.81 -2.89
N MET A 44 26.30 -4.48 -2.40
CA MET A 44 25.30 -3.72 -3.16
C MET A 44 25.52 -2.22 -2.97
N ASP A 45 25.33 -1.43 -4.03
CA ASP A 45 25.29 0.03 -3.91
C ASP A 45 24.06 0.46 -3.10
N ALA A 46 24.23 1.45 -2.19
CA ALA A 46 23.19 1.93 -1.30
C ALA A 46 21.92 2.40 -2.04
N LYS A 47 22.08 2.98 -3.25
CA LYS A 47 20.97 3.44 -4.10
C LYS A 47 20.12 2.29 -4.66
N ASN A 48 20.69 1.10 -4.84
CA ASN A 48 20.04 -0.02 -5.54
C ASN A 48 18.86 -0.63 -4.80
N ILE A 49 18.67 -0.30 -3.50
CA ILE A 49 17.50 -0.72 -2.75
C ILE A 49 16.19 -0.21 -3.38
N GLY A 50 16.22 0.97 -4.03
CA GLY A 50 15.08 1.52 -4.74
C GLY A 50 14.69 0.70 -5.98
N TYR A 51 15.66 0.08 -6.67
CA TYR A 51 15.36 -0.84 -7.78
C TYR A 51 14.70 -2.14 -7.30
N ILE A 52 15.17 -2.69 -6.17
CA ILE A 52 14.59 -3.93 -5.62
C ILE A 52 13.15 -3.69 -5.17
N SER A 53 12.93 -2.69 -4.33
CA SER A 53 11.60 -2.36 -3.79
C SER A 53 10.66 -1.82 -4.86
N GLY A 54 11.14 -0.89 -5.69
CA GLY A 54 10.37 -0.27 -6.75
C GLY A 54 10.03 -1.23 -7.88
N GLY A 55 10.99 -2.03 -8.31
CA GLY A 55 10.78 -3.05 -9.34
C GLY A 55 9.71 -4.07 -8.95
N ALA A 56 9.76 -4.58 -7.72
CA ALA A 56 8.74 -5.51 -7.21
C ALA A 56 7.36 -4.87 -7.09
N THR A 57 7.28 -3.61 -6.60
CA THR A 57 6.00 -2.89 -6.45
C THR A 57 5.41 -2.55 -7.82
N PHE A 58 6.21 -2.10 -8.76
CA PHE A 58 5.80 -1.81 -10.13
C PHE A 58 5.32 -3.08 -10.85
N ALA A 59 6.07 -4.18 -10.76
CA ALA A 59 5.71 -5.47 -11.32
C ALA A 59 4.39 -5.99 -10.71
N SER A 60 4.20 -5.84 -9.40
CA SER A 60 2.95 -6.19 -8.70
C SER A 60 1.74 -5.44 -9.27
N ALA A 61 1.89 -4.14 -9.52
CA ALA A 61 0.82 -3.31 -10.04
C ALA A 61 0.44 -3.71 -11.48
N ILE A 62 1.43 -3.82 -12.37
CA ILE A 62 1.22 -4.12 -13.79
C ILE A 62 0.68 -5.53 -13.97
N VAL A 63 1.32 -6.54 -13.37
CA VAL A 63 0.88 -7.94 -13.51
C VAL A 63 -0.46 -8.16 -12.83
N GLY A 64 -0.70 -7.53 -11.66
CA GLY A 64 -1.99 -7.57 -10.98
C GLY A 64 -3.13 -7.03 -11.85
N PHE A 65 -2.90 -5.90 -12.51
CA PHE A 65 -3.88 -5.29 -13.41
C PHE A 65 -4.13 -6.16 -14.66
N LEU A 66 -3.08 -6.63 -15.32
CA LEU A 66 -3.18 -7.45 -16.54
C LEU A 66 -3.77 -8.84 -16.29
N ALA A 67 -3.48 -9.43 -15.13
CA ALA A 67 -3.96 -10.77 -14.78
C ALA A 67 -5.41 -10.79 -14.30
N ALA A 68 -5.97 -9.69 -13.82
CA ALA A 68 -7.30 -9.63 -13.22
C ALA A 68 -8.40 -10.27 -14.08
N PRO A 69 -8.55 -9.95 -15.39
CA PRO A 69 -9.61 -10.52 -16.24
C PRO A 69 -9.48 -12.04 -16.45
N TYR A 70 -8.24 -12.55 -16.38
CA TYR A 70 -7.96 -13.97 -16.54
C TYR A 70 -8.25 -14.74 -15.26
N LEU A 71 -7.92 -14.17 -14.12
CA LEU A 71 -8.08 -14.78 -12.81
C LEU A 71 -9.55 -14.94 -12.40
N ASP A 72 -10.43 -14.10 -12.89
CA ASP A 72 -11.89 -14.23 -12.68
C ASP A 72 -12.50 -15.51 -13.31
N ARG A 73 -11.77 -16.16 -14.23
CA ARG A 73 -12.20 -17.42 -14.86
C ARG A 73 -11.93 -18.65 -13.99
N PHE A 74 -11.09 -18.53 -12.97
CA PHE A 74 -10.69 -19.64 -12.11
C PHE A 74 -11.46 -19.65 -10.79
N ASN A 75 -11.48 -20.83 -10.15
CA ASN A 75 -11.94 -20.94 -8.79
C ASN A 75 -11.01 -20.12 -7.88
N ARG A 76 -11.58 -19.15 -7.13
CA ARG A 76 -10.78 -18.21 -6.31
C ARG A 76 -9.90 -18.90 -5.29
N LYS A 77 -10.36 -20.01 -4.69
CA LYS A 77 -9.54 -20.80 -3.74
C LYS A 77 -8.31 -21.39 -4.42
N HIS A 78 -8.48 -22.05 -5.57
CA HIS A 78 -7.35 -22.66 -6.28
C HIS A 78 -6.36 -21.61 -6.80
N ALA A 79 -6.88 -20.52 -7.39
CA ALA A 79 -6.05 -19.41 -7.84
C ALA A 79 -5.25 -18.81 -6.68
N LEU A 80 -5.90 -18.59 -5.51
CA LEU A 80 -5.25 -18.04 -4.33
C LEU A 80 -4.15 -18.96 -3.78
N ILE A 81 -4.40 -20.28 -3.71
CA ILE A 81 -3.41 -21.27 -3.26
C ILE A 81 -2.17 -21.23 -4.16
N VAL A 82 -2.35 -21.30 -5.48
CA VAL A 82 -1.23 -21.30 -6.45
C VAL A 82 -0.44 -19.98 -6.32
N LEU A 83 -1.14 -18.85 -6.34
CA LEU A 83 -0.50 -17.52 -6.28
C LEU A 83 0.24 -17.31 -4.95
N LEU A 84 -0.35 -17.68 -3.83
CA LEU A 84 0.30 -17.53 -2.52
C LEU A 84 1.49 -18.48 -2.36
N THR A 85 1.39 -19.73 -2.87
CA THR A 85 2.51 -20.68 -2.86
C THR A 85 3.68 -20.14 -3.66
N LEU A 86 3.44 -19.64 -4.87
CA LEU A 86 4.47 -19.02 -5.69
C LEU A 86 5.04 -17.75 -5.00
N ARG A 87 4.15 -16.90 -4.48
CA ARG A 87 4.54 -15.65 -3.81
C ARG A 87 5.47 -15.89 -2.62
N PHE A 88 5.07 -16.75 -1.69
CA PHE A 88 5.84 -17.01 -0.49
C PHE A 88 7.02 -17.96 -0.75
N GLY A 89 6.90 -18.87 -1.72
CA GLY A 89 8.01 -19.69 -2.19
C GLY A 89 9.14 -18.83 -2.80
N LEU A 90 8.81 -17.86 -3.65
CA LEU A 90 9.79 -16.91 -4.19
C LEU A 90 10.37 -16.00 -3.10
N THR A 91 9.56 -15.59 -2.11
CA THR A 91 10.08 -14.85 -0.94
C THR A 91 11.08 -15.69 -0.16
N ALA A 92 10.77 -16.94 0.13
CA ALA A 92 11.70 -17.86 0.78
C ALA A 92 12.96 -18.08 -0.08
N ALA A 93 12.81 -18.23 -1.41
CA ALA A 93 13.94 -18.42 -2.32
C ALA A 93 14.94 -17.26 -2.30
N CYS A 94 14.53 -16.04 -1.90
CA CYS A 94 15.46 -14.90 -1.74
C CYS A 94 16.57 -15.18 -0.72
N MET A 95 16.38 -16.13 0.22
CA MET A 95 17.44 -16.54 1.16
C MET A 95 18.67 -17.13 0.45
N PHE A 96 18.50 -17.68 -0.74
CA PHE A 96 19.57 -18.26 -1.54
C PHE A 96 20.27 -17.26 -2.48
N ALA A 97 19.90 -15.97 -2.41
CA ALA A 97 20.52 -14.96 -3.25
C ALA A 97 22.00 -14.77 -2.89
N THR A 98 22.87 -14.89 -3.88
CA THR A 98 24.32 -14.75 -3.74
C THR A 98 24.86 -13.45 -4.32
N SER A 99 24.00 -12.67 -4.98
CA SER A 99 24.34 -11.38 -5.58
C SER A 99 23.13 -10.45 -5.56
N GLN A 100 23.36 -9.14 -5.69
CA GLN A 100 22.27 -8.16 -5.79
C GLN A 100 21.34 -8.42 -6.97
N THR A 101 21.87 -8.85 -8.12
CA THR A 101 21.08 -9.17 -9.32
C THR A 101 20.17 -10.38 -9.08
N HIS A 102 20.70 -11.40 -8.40
CA HIS A 102 19.90 -12.58 -8.04
C HIS A 102 18.76 -12.21 -7.08
N LEU A 103 19.04 -11.41 -6.04
CA LEU A 103 18.02 -10.89 -5.13
C LEU A 103 16.99 -10.04 -5.87
N LEU A 104 17.41 -9.12 -6.74
CA LEU A 104 16.56 -8.26 -7.55
C LEU A 104 15.57 -9.08 -8.39
N LEU A 105 16.08 -10.07 -9.14
CA LEU A 105 15.24 -10.90 -10.01
C LEU A 105 14.23 -11.71 -9.22
N LEU A 106 14.65 -12.41 -8.16
CA LEU A 106 13.73 -13.17 -7.30
C LEU A 106 12.66 -12.28 -6.68
N PHE A 107 13.04 -11.08 -6.23
CA PHE A 107 12.11 -10.17 -5.58
C PHE A 107 11.12 -9.52 -6.56
N ILE A 108 11.55 -9.20 -7.79
CA ILE A 108 10.65 -8.76 -8.87
C ILE A 108 9.67 -9.88 -9.25
N LEU A 109 10.14 -11.13 -9.40
CA LEU A 109 9.27 -12.27 -9.66
C LEU A 109 8.25 -12.48 -8.53
N ALA A 110 8.67 -12.35 -7.27
CA ALA A 110 7.76 -12.36 -6.14
C ALA A 110 6.73 -11.22 -6.21
N GLY A 111 7.14 -10.03 -6.67
CA GLY A 111 6.27 -8.90 -6.96
C GLY A 111 5.24 -9.20 -8.04
N CYS A 112 5.65 -9.80 -9.16
CA CYS A 112 4.74 -10.20 -10.25
C CYS A 112 3.56 -11.06 -9.75
N VAL A 113 3.79 -11.85 -8.73
CA VAL A 113 2.74 -12.74 -8.16
C VAL A 113 1.93 -12.04 -7.07
N ALA A 114 2.54 -11.07 -6.37
CA ALA A 114 1.90 -10.40 -5.23
C ALA A 114 0.63 -9.62 -5.62
N GLY A 115 0.65 -8.91 -6.75
CA GLY A 115 -0.49 -8.15 -7.25
C GLY A 115 -1.70 -9.04 -7.56
N PRO A 116 -1.55 -10.05 -8.43
CA PRO A 116 -2.59 -11.04 -8.69
C PRO A 116 -3.13 -11.71 -7.42
N ALA A 117 -2.25 -12.11 -6.50
CA ALA A 117 -2.65 -12.75 -5.25
C ALA A 117 -3.51 -11.82 -4.37
N SER A 118 -3.13 -10.56 -4.24
CA SER A 118 -3.91 -9.56 -3.50
C SER A 118 -5.27 -9.30 -4.16
N GLY A 119 -5.31 -9.22 -5.50
CA GLY A 119 -6.56 -9.04 -6.25
C GLY A 119 -7.55 -10.19 -6.02
N VAL A 120 -7.09 -11.45 -6.15
CA VAL A 120 -7.92 -12.64 -5.90
C VAL A 120 -8.37 -12.71 -4.45
N LEU A 121 -7.49 -12.37 -3.49
CA LEU A 121 -7.83 -12.36 -2.06
C LEU A 121 -8.94 -11.36 -1.77
N MET A 122 -8.81 -10.11 -2.25
CA MET A 122 -9.84 -9.07 -2.04
C MET A 122 -11.16 -9.42 -2.73
N ALA A 123 -11.11 -9.97 -3.94
CA ALA A 123 -12.29 -10.45 -4.63
C ALA A 123 -13.00 -11.57 -3.85
N ALA A 124 -12.25 -12.52 -3.29
CA ALA A 124 -12.80 -13.58 -2.47
C ALA A 124 -13.46 -13.05 -1.18
N VAL A 125 -12.90 -12.03 -0.54
CA VAL A 125 -13.54 -11.37 0.61
C VAL A 125 -14.86 -10.72 0.20
N VAL A 126 -14.90 -10.02 -0.95
CA VAL A 126 -16.13 -9.39 -1.48
C VAL A 126 -17.22 -10.43 -1.79
N ASP A 127 -16.84 -11.59 -2.30
CA ASP A 127 -17.78 -12.66 -2.67
C ASP A 127 -18.41 -13.34 -1.43
N ILE A 128 -17.68 -13.43 -0.31
CA ILE A 128 -18.15 -14.10 0.91
C ILE A 128 -18.95 -13.14 1.82
N VAL A 129 -18.57 -11.86 1.84
CA VAL A 129 -19.14 -10.89 2.78
C VAL A 129 -20.48 -10.36 2.25
N PRO A 130 -21.55 -10.33 3.10
CA PRO A 130 -22.82 -9.70 2.75
C PRO A 130 -22.64 -8.24 2.31
N ALA A 131 -23.47 -7.80 1.34
CA ALA A 131 -23.32 -6.49 0.70
C ALA A 131 -23.33 -5.30 1.70
N ASN A 132 -24.12 -5.41 2.77
CA ASN A 132 -24.23 -4.39 3.82
C ASN A 132 -22.97 -4.29 4.74
N GLU A 133 -22.14 -5.34 4.80
CA GLU A 133 -20.93 -5.39 5.63
C GLU A 133 -19.63 -5.23 4.83
N ARG A 134 -19.66 -5.28 3.49
CA ARG A 134 -18.48 -5.27 2.61
C ARG A 134 -17.52 -4.13 2.93
N GLY A 135 -18.03 -2.91 3.07
CA GLY A 135 -17.20 -1.74 3.35
C GLY A 135 -16.42 -1.89 4.67
N LYS A 136 -17.08 -2.35 5.73
CA LYS A 136 -16.46 -2.58 7.04
C LYS A 136 -15.40 -3.68 6.99
N GLN A 137 -15.67 -4.79 6.31
CA GLN A 137 -14.76 -5.92 6.24
C GLN A 137 -13.56 -5.64 5.34
N LEU A 138 -13.74 -4.92 4.22
CA LEU A 138 -12.63 -4.47 3.38
C LEU A 138 -11.73 -3.47 4.11
N ALA A 139 -12.30 -2.56 4.90
CA ALA A 139 -11.53 -1.65 5.76
C ALA A 139 -10.73 -2.42 6.81
N TYR A 140 -11.33 -3.46 7.41
CA TYR A 140 -10.65 -4.34 8.36
C TYR A 140 -9.45 -5.05 7.71
N VAL A 141 -9.63 -5.66 6.52
CA VAL A 141 -8.50 -6.26 5.78
C VAL A 141 -7.47 -5.20 5.38
N GLY A 142 -7.90 -3.98 5.07
CA GLY A 142 -7.01 -2.84 4.77
C GLY A 142 -6.09 -2.43 5.92
N MET A 143 -6.46 -2.71 7.19
CA MET A 143 -5.58 -2.49 8.35
C MET A 143 -4.29 -3.30 8.30
N SER A 144 -4.22 -4.33 7.45
CA SER A 144 -3.03 -5.15 7.22
C SER A 144 -1.79 -4.32 6.86
N PHE A 145 -1.94 -3.19 6.18
CA PHE A 145 -0.84 -2.28 5.86
C PHE A 145 -0.21 -1.69 7.12
N SER A 146 -1.02 -1.17 8.04
CA SER A 146 -0.54 -0.62 9.32
C SER A 146 0.06 -1.70 10.21
N LEU A 147 -0.57 -2.88 10.27
CA LEU A 147 -0.05 -4.02 11.03
C LEU A 147 1.27 -4.53 10.47
N ALA A 148 1.45 -4.53 9.13
CA ALA A 148 2.73 -4.87 8.52
C ALA A 148 3.83 -3.90 8.92
N ALA A 149 3.55 -2.59 8.94
CA ALA A 149 4.52 -1.58 9.34
C ALA A 149 4.91 -1.69 10.83
N ILE A 150 3.95 -2.04 11.72
CA ILE A 150 4.18 -2.13 13.17
C ILE A 150 4.83 -3.46 13.57
N VAL A 151 4.51 -4.56 12.89
CA VAL A 151 4.93 -5.90 13.27
C VAL A 151 6.02 -6.44 12.36
N ILE A 152 5.76 -6.46 11.03
CA ILE A 152 6.66 -7.14 10.09
C ILE A 152 7.96 -6.37 9.89
N MET A 153 7.91 -5.04 9.79
CA MET A 153 9.13 -4.25 9.56
C MET A 153 10.10 -4.30 10.76
N PRO A 154 9.70 -4.02 12.02
CA PRO A 154 10.61 -4.16 13.16
C PRO A 154 11.09 -5.60 13.37
N LEU A 155 10.20 -6.59 13.21
CA LEU A 155 10.57 -7.99 13.34
C LEU A 155 11.58 -8.43 12.29
N SER A 156 11.44 -7.96 11.03
CA SER A 156 12.40 -8.24 9.96
C SER A 156 13.79 -7.67 10.27
N LEU A 157 13.83 -6.45 10.80
CA LEU A 157 15.08 -5.81 11.22
C LEU A 157 15.75 -6.56 12.36
N GLU A 158 14.96 -6.98 13.34
CA GLU A 158 15.45 -7.73 14.51
C GLU A 158 15.98 -9.12 14.11
N LEU A 159 15.26 -9.81 13.22
CA LEU A 159 15.70 -11.10 12.68
C LEU A 159 17.00 -10.96 11.89
N ALA A 160 17.11 -9.93 11.05
CA ALA A 160 18.32 -9.66 10.28
C ALA A 160 19.50 -9.32 11.18
N HIS A 161 19.28 -8.53 12.24
CA HIS A 161 20.31 -8.12 13.17
C HIS A 161 20.82 -9.29 14.03
N ARG A 162 19.91 -10.09 14.61
CA ARG A 162 20.31 -11.17 15.55
C ARG A 162 20.76 -12.46 14.88
N ILE A 163 20.30 -12.73 13.67
CA ILE A 163 20.59 -14.01 12.99
C ILE A 163 21.42 -13.73 11.73
N ASN A 164 20.81 -13.25 10.68
CA ASN A 164 21.42 -12.84 9.42
C ASN A 164 20.38 -12.18 8.51
N TRP A 165 20.83 -11.53 7.42
CA TRP A 165 19.96 -10.84 6.49
C TRP A 165 18.97 -11.77 5.74
N GLN A 166 19.24 -13.09 5.68
CA GLN A 166 18.35 -14.07 5.06
C GLN A 166 17.18 -14.45 5.99
N ALA A 167 17.33 -14.26 7.32
CA ALA A 167 16.34 -14.67 8.31
C ALA A 167 14.92 -14.14 8.07
N PRO A 168 14.70 -12.87 7.71
CA PRO A 168 13.38 -12.38 7.34
C PRO A 168 12.75 -13.15 6.17
N PHE A 169 13.54 -13.47 5.13
CA PHE A 169 13.04 -14.13 3.93
C PHE A 169 12.52 -15.53 4.20
N TYR A 170 13.29 -16.36 4.91
CA TYR A 170 12.80 -17.70 5.24
C TYR A 170 11.69 -17.66 6.30
N THR A 171 11.76 -16.75 7.29
CA THR A 171 10.72 -16.66 8.32
C THR A 171 9.37 -16.26 7.72
N PHE A 172 9.32 -15.20 6.92
CA PHE A 172 8.08 -14.75 6.31
C PHE A 172 7.67 -15.57 5.09
N GLY A 173 8.63 -16.12 4.34
CA GLY A 173 8.35 -17.07 3.27
C GLY A 173 7.73 -18.36 3.78
N LEU A 174 8.36 -19.03 4.75
CA LEU A 174 7.81 -20.25 5.36
C LEU A 174 6.53 -19.98 6.16
N GLY A 175 6.47 -18.88 6.91
CA GLY A 175 5.25 -18.42 7.59
C GLY A 175 4.09 -18.22 6.62
N GLY A 176 4.36 -17.66 5.44
CA GLY A 176 3.37 -17.52 4.37
C GLY A 176 2.92 -18.86 3.78
N LEU A 177 3.84 -19.83 3.61
CA LEU A 177 3.49 -21.18 3.17
C LEU A 177 2.63 -21.92 4.21
N LEU A 178 2.85 -21.68 5.51
CA LEU A 178 1.96 -22.18 6.56
C LEU A 178 0.55 -21.55 6.46
N LEU A 179 0.45 -20.27 6.13
CA LEU A 179 -0.85 -19.65 5.85
C LEU A 179 -1.55 -20.26 4.64
N VAL A 180 -0.80 -20.70 3.61
CA VAL A 180 -1.38 -21.44 2.47
C VAL A 180 -2.03 -22.75 2.93
N LEU A 181 -1.43 -23.47 3.87
CA LEU A 181 -2.06 -24.66 4.46
C LEU A 181 -3.35 -24.34 5.19
N LEU A 182 -3.43 -23.20 5.87
CA LEU A 182 -4.67 -22.71 6.49
C LEU A 182 -5.72 -22.32 5.45
N VAL A 183 -5.32 -21.77 4.30
CA VAL A 183 -6.22 -21.49 3.17
C VAL A 183 -6.78 -22.80 2.60
N LEU A 184 -5.94 -23.82 2.41
CA LEU A 184 -6.38 -25.15 1.97
C LEU A 184 -7.48 -25.70 2.87
N TRP A 185 -7.33 -25.55 4.18
CA TRP A 185 -8.24 -26.13 5.17
C TRP A 185 -9.49 -25.26 5.44
N ARG A 186 -9.32 -23.94 5.60
CA ARG A 186 -10.38 -23.03 6.08
C ARG A 186 -11.11 -22.27 4.99
N PHE A 187 -10.48 -22.09 3.82
CA PHE A 187 -11.08 -21.29 2.77
C PHE A 187 -12.12 -22.08 1.99
N PRO A 188 -13.37 -21.59 1.83
CA PRO A 188 -14.39 -22.29 1.06
C PRO A 188 -14.03 -22.36 -0.43
N SER A 189 -14.48 -23.41 -1.12
CA SER A 189 -14.38 -23.47 -2.58
C SER A 189 -15.38 -22.49 -3.19
N MET A 190 -14.91 -21.59 -4.07
CA MET A 190 -15.72 -20.59 -4.72
C MET A 190 -15.72 -20.83 -6.24
N PRO A 191 -16.88 -21.06 -6.84
CA PRO A 191 -16.97 -21.23 -8.28
C PRO A 191 -16.49 -19.97 -9.02
N PRO A 192 -16.06 -20.08 -10.28
CA PRO A 192 -15.71 -18.94 -11.11
C PRO A 192 -16.85 -17.92 -11.20
N ALA A 193 -16.52 -16.62 -11.19
CA ALA A 193 -17.49 -15.52 -11.21
C ALA A 193 -18.45 -15.61 -12.41
N HIS A 194 -18.00 -16.11 -13.57
CA HIS A 194 -18.84 -16.32 -14.76
C HIS A 194 -20.00 -17.31 -14.56
N ARG A 195 -19.91 -18.29 -13.64
CA ARG A 195 -21.01 -19.22 -13.34
C ARG A 195 -22.05 -18.63 -12.38
N ALA A 196 -21.65 -17.69 -11.54
CA ALA A 196 -22.56 -17.01 -10.59
C ALA A 196 -23.45 -15.97 -11.29
N GLN A 197 -23.03 -15.43 -12.43
CA GLN A 197 -23.76 -14.38 -13.17
C GLN A 197 -24.78 -14.90 -14.19
N GLN A 198 -24.85 -16.19 -14.44
CA GLN A 198 -25.85 -16.77 -15.40
C GLN A 198 -27.31 -16.65 -14.95
N GLY A 199 -27.57 -16.12 -13.73
CA GLY A 199 -28.92 -15.88 -13.18
C GLY A 199 -29.27 -14.40 -12.93
N SER A 200 -28.38 -13.47 -13.20
CA SER A 200 -28.62 -12.03 -12.98
C SER A 200 -28.36 -11.27 -14.29
N SER A 201 -29.30 -10.39 -14.64
CA SER A 201 -29.18 -9.52 -15.82
C SER A 201 -27.82 -8.84 -15.89
N PRO A 202 -27.25 -8.66 -17.10
CA PRO A 202 -25.90 -8.11 -17.27
C PRO A 202 -25.88 -6.66 -16.80
N THR A 203 -25.42 -6.43 -15.58
CA THR A 203 -25.06 -5.10 -15.13
C THR A 203 -23.78 -4.72 -15.88
N THR A 204 -23.87 -3.77 -16.79
CA THR A 204 -22.84 -3.07 -17.58
C THR A 204 -21.45 -3.74 -17.63
N ALA A 205 -21.00 -4.09 -18.84
CA ALA A 205 -19.71 -4.71 -19.09
C ALA A 205 -18.56 -3.89 -18.42
N PRO A 206 -17.51 -4.54 -17.87
CA PRO A 206 -16.40 -3.84 -17.21
C PRO A 206 -15.74 -2.75 -18.07
N ALA A 207 -15.74 -2.92 -19.38
CA ALA A 207 -15.22 -1.95 -20.35
C ALA A 207 -16.06 -0.66 -20.43
N SER A 208 -17.38 -0.73 -20.26
CA SER A 208 -18.25 0.46 -20.27
C SER A 208 -18.09 1.27 -19.00
N VAL A 209 -17.92 0.62 -17.85
CA VAL A 209 -17.65 1.29 -16.56
C VAL A 209 -16.29 1.99 -16.61
N LEU A 210 -15.27 1.36 -17.19
CA LEU A 210 -13.96 1.97 -17.35
C LEU A 210 -14.02 3.21 -18.27
N HIS A 211 -14.70 3.13 -19.40
CA HIS A 211 -14.88 4.27 -20.30
C HIS A 211 -15.62 5.42 -19.64
N GLU A 212 -16.70 5.13 -18.89
CA GLU A 212 -17.46 6.12 -18.12
C GLU A 212 -16.60 6.79 -17.03
N LEU A 213 -15.79 6.00 -16.34
CA LEU A 213 -14.88 6.50 -15.31
C LEU A 213 -13.77 7.37 -15.92
N LEU A 214 -13.13 6.92 -17.01
CA LEU A 214 -12.07 7.68 -17.68
C LEU A 214 -12.57 8.98 -18.31
N ALA A 215 -13.83 9.05 -18.69
CA ALA A 215 -14.47 10.28 -19.17
C ALA A 215 -14.74 11.30 -18.04
N SER A 216 -14.67 10.88 -16.77
CA SER A 216 -14.93 11.74 -15.61
C SER A 216 -13.68 12.51 -15.18
N PRO A 217 -13.68 13.85 -15.25
CA PRO A 217 -12.55 14.66 -14.76
C PRO A 217 -12.25 14.44 -13.27
N LEU A 218 -13.28 14.19 -12.46
CA LEU A 218 -13.12 13.90 -11.03
C LEU A 218 -12.41 12.58 -10.80
N PHE A 219 -12.66 11.56 -11.63
CA PHE A 219 -11.97 10.28 -11.55
C PHE A 219 -10.47 10.46 -11.82
N LEU A 220 -10.13 11.13 -12.92
CA LEU A 220 -8.73 11.41 -13.26
C LEU A 220 -8.04 12.25 -12.18
N LEU A 221 -8.74 13.24 -11.63
CA LEU A 221 -8.22 14.06 -10.53
C LEU A 221 -7.94 13.20 -9.28
N GLY A 222 -8.82 12.28 -8.91
CA GLY A 222 -8.63 11.38 -7.78
C GLY A 222 -7.43 10.43 -7.97
N LEU A 223 -7.25 9.88 -9.18
CA LEU A 223 -6.07 9.08 -9.52
C LEU A 223 -4.79 9.91 -9.45
N THR A 224 -4.80 11.12 -10.00
CA THR A 224 -3.65 12.03 -10.02
C THR A 224 -3.23 12.42 -8.60
N ILE A 225 -4.17 12.77 -7.73
CA ILE A 225 -3.89 13.12 -6.33
C ILE A 225 -3.19 11.96 -5.63
N MET A 226 -3.70 10.74 -5.76
CA MET A 226 -3.14 9.56 -5.10
C MET A 226 -1.76 9.20 -5.69
N SER A 227 -1.60 9.30 -7.00
CA SER A 227 -0.32 9.05 -7.68
C SER A 227 0.76 10.04 -7.26
N LEU A 228 0.47 11.35 -7.24
CA LEU A 228 1.42 12.38 -6.79
C LEU A 228 1.81 12.18 -5.33
N GLN A 229 0.85 11.84 -4.49
CA GLN A 229 1.09 11.58 -3.08
C GLN A 229 2.02 10.39 -2.88
N MET A 230 1.75 9.26 -3.56
CA MET A 230 2.57 8.05 -3.45
C MET A 230 3.93 8.24 -4.11
N PHE A 231 3.98 8.93 -5.23
CA PHE A 231 5.25 9.25 -5.90
C PHE A 231 6.19 10.04 -4.97
N GLY A 232 5.72 11.17 -4.42
CA GLY A 232 6.52 11.97 -3.49
C GLY A 232 6.99 11.16 -2.27
N HIS A 233 6.14 10.31 -1.74
CA HIS A 233 6.43 9.48 -0.57
C HIS A 233 7.52 8.43 -0.84
N PHE A 234 7.40 7.72 -1.94
CA PHE A 234 8.33 6.64 -2.30
C PHE A 234 9.63 7.11 -2.95
N LEU A 235 9.81 8.42 -3.16
CA LEU A 235 11.15 8.98 -3.42
C LEU A 235 12.09 8.81 -2.22
N LEU A 236 11.58 8.80 -0.99
CA LEU A 236 12.38 8.79 0.24
C LEU A 236 12.40 7.43 0.94
N ILE A 237 11.25 6.78 1.07
CA ILE A 237 11.07 5.61 1.95
C ILE A 237 12.08 4.49 1.70
N PRO A 238 12.38 4.06 0.46
CA PRO A 238 13.30 2.97 0.22
C PRO A 238 14.72 3.23 0.74
N HIS A 239 15.10 4.50 0.84
CA HIS A 239 16.45 4.92 1.15
C HIS A 239 16.67 5.32 2.62
N PHE A 240 15.61 5.42 3.43
CA PHE A 240 15.72 5.90 4.82
C PHE A 240 16.73 5.13 5.65
N SER A 241 16.66 3.79 5.66
CA SER A 241 17.56 2.99 6.49
C SER A 241 19.04 3.17 6.09
N ASN A 242 19.31 3.22 4.80
CA ASN A 242 20.65 3.49 4.29
C ASN A 242 21.11 4.91 4.66
N TYR A 243 20.26 5.92 4.42
CA TYR A 243 20.58 7.31 4.76
C TYR A 243 20.83 7.50 6.26
N PHE A 244 20.01 6.89 7.12
CA PHE A 244 20.16 7.01 8.56
C PHE A 244 21.48 6.39 9.05
N GLN A 245 21.84 5.22 8.56
CA GLN A 245 23.03 4.55 9.03
C GLN A 245 24.31 5.12 8.40
N PHE A 246 24.35 5.36 7.10
CA PHE A 246 25.58 5.79 6.43
C PHE A 246 25.80 7.31 6.40
N ASN A 247 24.73 8.12 6.29
CA ASN A 247 24.84 9.57 6.28
C ASN A 247 24.78 10.20 7.67
N LEU A 248 23.88 9.69 8.54
CA LEU A 248 23.64 10.25 9.87
C LEU A 248 24.32 9.45 11.00
N ALA A 249 25.03 8.36 10.66
CA ALA A 249 25.68 7.47 11.63
C ALA A 249 24.73 6.97 12.74
N PHE A 250 23.44 6.77 12.39
CA PHE A 250 22.45 6.30 13.34
C PHE A 250 22.68 4.83 13.68
N PRO A 251 22.65 4.43 14.97
CA PRO A 251 22.95 3.06 15.38
C PRO A 251 22.01 2.02 14.74
N ARG A 252 22.56 0.92 14.25
CA ARG A 252 21.78 -0.17 13.62
C ARG A 252 20.77 -0.77 14.60
N ASP A 253 21.16 -0.87 15.89
CA ASP A 253 20.34 -1.47 16.95
C ASP A 253 19.06 -0.69 17.21
N ASP A 254 19.09 0.63 17.00
CA ASP A 254 17.97 1.52 17.25
C ASP A 254 16.98 1.62 16.09
N ILE A 255 17.33 1.11 14.90
CA ILE A 255 16.46 1.21 13.69
C ILE A 255 15.12 0.46 13.92
N SER A 256 15.13 -0.70 14.55
CA SER A 256 13.90 -1.47 14.82
C SER A 256 12.93 -0.67 15.72
N LEU A 257 13.47 -0.02 16.75
CA LEU A 257 12.69 0.82 17.66
C LEU A 257 12.17 2.08 16.93
N LEU A 258 12.98 2.67 16.06
CA LEU A 258 12.60 3.82 15.25
C LEU A 258 11.36 3.51 14.38
N TYR A 259 11.35 2.38 13.67
CA TYR A 259 10.21 1.93 12.86
C TYR A 259 8.99 1.58 13.71
N LEU A 260 9.18 0.98 14.88
CA LEU A 260 8.09 0.70 15.83
C LEU A 260 7.40 1.98 16.31
N CYS A 261 8.18 2.97 16.73
CA CYS A 261 7.67 4.28 17.15
C CYS A 261 6.90 4.97 16.02
N GLY A 262 7.46 4.98 14.80
CA GLY A 262 6.81 5.53 13.62
C GLY A 262 5.50 4.82 13.27
N GLY A 263 5.47 3.49 13.34
CA GLY A 263 4.28 2.69 13.08
C GLY A 263 3.15 2.94 14.09
N LEU A 264 3.47 2.97 15.39
CA LEU A 264 2.50 3.25 16.45
C LEU A 264 1.94 4.67 16.33
N ALA A 265 2.79 5.67 16.11
CA ALA A 265 2.38 7.04 15.91
C ALA A 265 1.48 7.19 14.67
N SER A 266 1.78 6.48 13.59
CA SER A 266 0.95 6.43 12.38
C SER A 266 -0.47 5.94 12.66
N MET A 267 -0.60 4.86 13.43
CA MET A 267 -1.90 4.28 13.78
C MET A 267 -2.76 5.26 14.59
N VAL A 268 -2.17 5.91 15.60
CA VAL A 268 -2.87 6.92 16.41
C VAL A 268 -3.29 8.11 15.56
N THR A 269 -2.39 8.63 14.73
CA THR A 269 -2.66 9.82 13.93
C THR A 269 -3.70 9.56 12.83
N MET A 270 -3.72 8.36 12.23
CA MET A 270 -4.77 7.96 11.29
C MET A 270 -6.17 8.01 11.93
N GLN A 271 -6.33 7.51 13.16
CA GLN A 271 -7.61 7.54 13.87
C GLN A 271 -8.04 8.96 14.22
N LEU A 272 -7.10 9.78 14.71
CA LEU A 272 -7.38 11.19 15.01
C LEU A 272 -7.84 11.95 13.76
N CYS A 273 -7.15 11.76 12.64
CA CYS A 273 -7.53 12.41 11.37
C CYS A 273 -8.85 11.88 10.82
N GLY A 274 -9.14 10.58 10.95
CA GLY A 274 -10.46 10.03 10.61
C GLY A 274 -11.59 10.73 11.35
N ASN A 275 -11.47 10.87 12.67
CA ASN A 275 -12.45 11.58 13.49
C ASN A 275 -12.61 13.07 13.11
N LEU A 276 -11.52 13.73 12.67
CA LEU A 276 -11.58 15.12 12.20
C LEU A 276 -12.30 15.23 10.84
N LEU A 277 -12.10 14.26 9.96
CA LEU A 277 -12.81 14.20 8.67
C LEU A 277 -14.32 14.01 8.89
N ASP A 278 -14.71 13.09 9.78
CA ASP A 278 -16.12 12.82 10.12
C ASP A 278 -16.81 14.07 10.70
N ARG A 279 -16.07 14.93 11.39
CA ARG A 279 -16.54 16.23 11.89
C ARG A 279 -16.57 17.35 10.84
N GLY A 280 -16.24 17.05 9.58
CA GLY A 280 -16.26 18.02 8.49
C GLY A 280 -15.01 18.89 8.34
N TYR A 281 -13.93 18.60 9.05
CA TYR A 281 -12.67 19.36 8.98
C TYR A 281 -11.72 18.89 7.86
N ALA A 282 -12.22 18.26 6.79
CA ALA A 282 -11.40 17.65 5.74
C ALA A 282 -10.33 18.60 5.16
N SER A 283 -10.71 19.82 4.76
CA SER A 283 -9.76 20.80 4.20
C SER A 283 -8.67 21.19 5.19
N ARG A 284 -9.04 21.44 6.45
CA ARG A 284 -8.07 21.82 7.51
C ARG A 284 -7.11 20.68 7.80
N THR A 285 -7.62 19.45 7.90
CA THR A 285 -6.81 18.25 8.16
C THR A 285 -5.76 18.04 7.07
N ILE A 286 -6.14 18.12 5.78
CA ILE A 286 -5.21 17.97 4.66
C ILE A 286 -4.14 19.08 4.66
N VAL A 287 -4.54 20.34 4.90
CA VAL A 287 -3.59 21.46 4.93
C VAL A 287 -2.60 21.31 6.09
N VAL A 288 -3.09 21.09 7.30
CA VAL A 288 -2.23 20.99 8.48
C VAL A 288 -1.27 19.81 8.38
N THR A 289 -1.78 18.62 8.04
CA THR A 289 -0.94 17.42 7.93
C THR A 289 0.10 17.53 6.82
N THR A 290 -0.24 18.18 5.70
CA THR A 290 0.71 18.35 4.59
C THR A 290 1.77 19.40 4.88
N LEU A 291 1.38 20.55 5.45
CA LEU A 291 2.35 21.60 5.79
C LEU A 291 3.31 21.15 6.90
N LEU A 292 2.80 20.45 7.91
CA LEU A 292 3.65 19.87 8.95
C LEU A 292 4.58 18.79 8.36
N LEU A 293 4.09 17.94 7.46
CA LEU A 293 4.92 16.94 6.79
C LEU A 293 6.03 17.62 5.96
N ALA A 294 5.71 18.64 5.18
CA ALA A 294 6.70 19.38 4.41
C ALA A 294 7.74 20.04 5.33
N ALA A 295 7.32 20.63 6.44
CA ALA A 295 8.23 21.19 7.43
C ALA A 295 9.16 20.12 8.03
N VAL A 296 8.61 18.95 8.41
CA VAL A 296 9.41 17.82 8.93
C VAL A 296 10.43 17.33 7.90
N ILE A 297 10.03 17.21 6.62
CA ILE A 297 10.93 16.80 5.54
C ILE A 297 12.05 17.82 5.37
N LEU A 298 11.72 19.11 5.31
CA LEU A 298 12.72 20.18 5.10
C LEU A 298 13.65 20.34 6.30
N CYS A 299 13.11 20.38 7.51
CA CYS A 299 13.92 20.51 8.73
C CYS A 299 14.76 19.25 9.03
N GLY A 300 14.25 18.07 8.69
CA GLY A 300 14.93 16.82 9.01
C GLY A 300 15.97 16.37 7.98
N PHE A 301 15.79 16.74 6.69
CA PHE A 301 16.62 16.19 5.61
C PHE A 301 17.26 17.22 4.68
N VAL A 302 16.91 18.49 4.79
CA VAL A 302 17.43 19.55 3.91
C VAL A 302 18.20 20.61 4.70
N LEU A 303 17.62 21.09 5.79
CA LEU A 303 18.21 22.15 6.61
C LEU A 303 19.17 21.57 7.66
N PRO A 304 20.21 22.30 8.08
CA PRO A 304 21.20 21.84 9.05
C PRO A 304 20.69 21.90 10.50
N PHE A 305 19.47 21.43 10.75
CA PHE A 305 18.91 21.36 12.10
C PHE A 305 19.29 20.05 12.79
N SER A 306 19.81 20.12 14.01
CA SER A 306 20.11 18.95 14.85
C SER A 306 18.86 18.44 15.56
N LEU A 307 17.87 18.00 14.83
CA LEU A 307 16.69 17.35 15.40
C LEU A 307 16.95 15.87 15.65
N SER A 308 16.40 15.35 16.75
CA SER A 308 16.43 13.91 17.00
C SER A 308 15.78 13.15 15.85
N LEU A 309 16.48 12.14 15.32
CA LEU A 309 15.96 11.30 14.23
C LEU A 309 14.68 10.57 14.64
N TYR A 310 14.55 10.19 15.93
CA TYR A 310 13.32 9.63 16.46
C TYR A 310 12.12 10.55 16.25
N LEU A 311 12.29 11.86 16.52
CA LEU A 311 11.23 12.85 16.33
C LEU A 311 10.90 13.03 14.85
N VAL A 312 11.91 13.25 14.02
CA VAL A 312 11.76 13.49 12.57
C VAL A 312 11.07 12.31 11.90
N PHE A 313 11.57 11.08 12.11
CA PHE A 313 11.03 9.89 11.46
C PHE A 313 9.64 9.53 11.98
N THR A 314 9.40 9.62 13.31
CA THR A 314 8.08 9.36 13.89
C THR A 314 7.03 10.34 13.37
N LEU A 315 7.35 11.64 13.31
CA LEU A 315 6.45 12.64 12.73
C LEU A 315 6.24 12.43 11.22
N PHE A 316 7.31 12.11 10.47
CA PHE A 316 7.20 11.78 9.06
C PHE A 316 6.21 10.63 8.82
N MET A 317 6.37 9.52 9.53
CA MET A 317 5.50 8.35 9.41
C MET A 317 4.06 8.66 9.81
N ALA A 318 3.87 9.35 10.94
CA ALA A 318 2.55 9.72 11.46
C ALA A 318 1.79 10.65 10.50
N LEU A 319 2.43 11.73 10.05
CA LEU A 319 1.82 12.72 9.15
C LEU A 319 1.58 12.15 7.76
N SER A 320 2.46 11.29 7.27
CA SER A 320 2.31 10.59 6.01
C SER A 320 1.11 9.65 6.01
N ALA A 321 0.95 8.85 7.07
CA ALA A 321 -0.17 7.94 7.24
C ALA A 321 -1.50 8.70 7.39
N ALA A 322 -1.51 9.76 8.20
CA ALA A 322 -2.66 10.63 8.39
C ALA A 322 -3.14 11.26 7.07
N ARG A 323 -2.19 11.81 6.30
CA ARG A 323 -2.46 12.40 5.00
C ARG A 323 -2.98 11.36 4.00
N SER A 324 -2.37 10.17 3.95
CA SER A 324 -2.78 9.10 3.04
C SER A 324 -4.19 8.61 3.33
N SER A 325 -4.51 8.36 4.61
CA SER A 325 -5.86 7.93 4.99
C SER A 325 -6.91 9.03 4.73
N SER A 326 -6.56 10.29 4.99
CA SER A 326 -7.44 11.44 4.72
C SER A 326 -7.71 11.60 3.23
N THR A 327 -6.68 11.50 2.39
CA THR A 327 -6.84 11.55 0.93
C THR A 327 -7.71 10.41 0.43
N LEU A 328 -7.49 9.19 0.90
CA LEU A 328 -8.30 8.03 0.54
C LEU A 328 -9.77 8.22 0.92
N ALA A 329 -10.06 8.72 2.13
CA ALA A 329 -11.41 9.00 2.59
C ALA A 329 -12.11 10.09 1.75
N ILE A 330 -11.41 11.16 1.39
CA ILE A 330 -11.95 12.24 0.54
C ILE A 330 -12.23 11.72 -0.87
N THR A 331 -11.28 11.00 -1.48
CA THR A 331 -11.43 10.49 -2.86
C THR A 331 -12.45 9.37 -2.96
N ALA A 332 -12.76 8.65 -1.87
CA ALA A 332 -13.86 7.67 -1.83
C ALA A 332 -15.25 8.29 -2.07
N GLY A 333 -15.37 9.62 -1.98
CA GLY A 333 -16.58 10.36 -2.36
C GLY A 333 -16.74 10.60 -3.86
N ILE A 334 -15.73 10.31 -4.70
CA ILE A 334 -15.77 10.54 -6.15
C ILE A 334 -16.72 9.57 -6.86
N PRO A 335 -16.62 8.23 -6.68
CA PRO A 335 -17.41 7.28 -7.43
C PRO A 335 -18.85 7.20 -6.94
N LEU A 336 -19.75 6.89 -7.86
CA LEU A 336 -21.11 6.49 -7.51
C LEU A 336 -21.09 5.12 -6.77
N PRO A 337 -22.14 4.77 -6.00
CA PRO A 337 -22.12 3.53 -5.21
C PRO A 337 -21.76 2.26 -6.00
N HIS A 338 -22.25 2.12 -7.23
CA HIS A 338 -21.95 0.98 -8.12
C HIS A 338 -20.54 1.00 -8.73
N GLN A 339 -19.86 2.16 -8.74
CA GLN A 339 -18.51 2.34 -9.31
C GLN A 339 -17.40 2.24 -8.25
N ARG A 340 -17.75 2.23 -6.94
CA ARG A 340 -16.76 2.33 -5.84
C ARG A 340 -15.68 1.27 -5.89
N ALA A 341 -16.04 0.02 -6.13
CA ALA A 341 -15.08 -1.08 -6.17
C ALA A 341 -14.08 -0.91 -7.32
N ALA A 342 -14.56 -0.55 -8.52
CA ALA A 342 -13.72 -0.30 -9.68
C ALA A 342 -12.78 0.91 -9.44
N PHE A 343 -13.32 2.02 -8.92
CA PHE A 343 -12.52 3.20 -8.58
C PHE A 343 -11.39 2.89 -7.61
N MET A 344 -11.69 2.21 -6.51
CA MET A 344 -10.69 1.85 -5.49
C MET A 344 -9.60 0.93 -6.06
N SER A 345 -9.96 0.02 -6.97
CA SER A 345 -9.00 -0.84 -7.66
C SER A 345 -8.06 -0.04 -8.57
N TYR A 346 -8.59 0.85 -9.40
CA TYR A 346 -7.78 1.72 -10.28
C TYR A 346 -6.90 2.68 -9.46
N GLN A 347 -7.44 3.24 -8.37
CA GLN A 347 -6.69 4.12 -7.48
C GLN A 347 -5.54 3.37 -6.81
N GLY A 348 -5.76 2.15 -6.34
CA GLY A 348 -4.71 1.28 -5.77
C GLY A 348 -3.64 0.93 -6.80
N THR A 349 -4.04 0.58 -8.03
CA THR A 349 -3.09 0.31 -9.12
C THR A 349 -2.26 1.54 -9.45
N ALA A 350 -2.89 2.70 -9.62
CA ALA A 350 -2.19 3.96 -9.91
C ALA A 350 -1.21 4.35 -8.78
N ALA A 351 -1.62 4.16 -7.53
CA ALA A 351 -0.77 4.38 -6.36
C ALA A 351 0.47 3.47 -6.36
N ASN A 352 0.30 2.18 -6.66
CA ASN A 352 1.41 1.22 -6.71
C ASN A 352 2.34 1.47 -7.90
N VAL A 353 1.80 1.82 -9.06
CA VAL A 353 2.61 2.25 -10.23
C VAL A 353 3.44 3.48 -9.87
N ALA A 354 2.83 4.50 -9.27
CA ALA A 354 3.52 5.72 -8.86
C ALA A 354 4.61 5.43 -7.81
N SER A 355 4.32 4.57 -6.82
CA SER A 355 5.28 4.15 -5.79
C SER A 355 6.48 3.43 -6.40
N GLY A 356 6.23 2.48 -7.30
CA GLY A 356 7.27 1.72 -7.98
C GLY A 356 8.15 2.61 -8.86
N LEU A 357 7.54 3.49 -9.67
CA LEU A 357 8.25 4.45 -10.50
C LEU A 357 9.09 5.43 -9.67
N ALA A 358 8.55 5.94 -8.55
CA ALA A 358 9.29 6.84 -7.66
C ALA A 358 10.51 6.17 -7.05
N SER A 359 10.37 4.93 -6.59
CA SER A 359 11.49 4.16 -6.02
C SER A 359 12.59 3.89 -7.05
N VAL A 360 12.21 3.56 -8.29
CA VAL A 360 13.19 3.38 -9.40
C VAL A 360 13.82 4.71 -9.78
N ALA A 361 13.03 5.79 -9.89
CA ALA A 361 13.53 7.12 -10.23
C ALA A 361 14.51 7.65 -9.16
N SER A 362 14.18 7.44 -7.87
CA SER A 362 15.08 7.84 -6.77
C SER A 362 16.41 7.06 -6.82
N ALA A 363 16.35 5.75 -7.08
CA ALA A 363 17.56 4.94 -7.22
C ALA A 363 18.42 5.36 -8.43
N ALA A 364 17.79 5.76 -9.53
CA ALA A 364 18.50 6.26 -10.72
C ALA A 364 19.14 7.65 -10.49
N TYR A 365 18.51 8.49 -9.66
CA TYR A 365 18.99 9.83 -9.37
C TYR A 365 20.13 9.86 -8.34
N LEU A 366 20.02 9.04 -7.29
CA LEU A 366 20.98 9.01 -6.20
C LEU A 366 22.34 8.47 -6.65
N SER A 367 23.39 8.96 -6.05
CA SER A 367 24.75 8.39 -6.17
C SER A 367 25.23 7.90 -4.81
N THR A 368 26.14 6.94 -4.84
CA THR A 368 26.77 6.38 -3.63
C THR A 368 28.24 6.78 -3.65
N SER A 369 28.70 7.44 -2.58
CA SER A 369 30.11 7.80 -2.41
C SER A 369 30.96 6.54 -2.12
N ALA A 370 32.28 6.66 -2.22
CA ALA A 370 33.21 5.59 -1.86
C ALA A 370 33.09 5.14 -0.39
N GLU A 371 32.56 6.00 0.46
CA GLU A 371 32.30 5.74 1.89
C GLU A 371 30.92 5.14 2.15
N GLY A 372 30.14 4.82 1.11
CA GLY A 372 28.79 4.24 1.22
C GLY A 372 27.67 5.28 1.50
N LYS A 373 28.00 6.57 1.60
CA LYS A 373 27.01 7.64 1.80
C LYS A 373 26.19 7.87 0.54
N ILE A 374 24.92 8.22 0.75
CA ILE A 374 23.98 8.57 -0.32
C ILE A 374 24.05 10.08 -0.58
N ASP A 375 24.43 10.45 -1.79
CA ASP A 375 24.41 11.83 -2.26
C ASP A 375 23.11 12.08 -3.06
N GLY A 376 22.56 13.30 -2.95
CA GLY A 376 21.34 13.68 -3.65
C GLY A 376 20.05 13.49 -2.82
N PHE A 377 20.14 12.99 -1.58
CA PHE A 377 18.96 12.73 -0.76
C PHE A 377 18.17 14.00 -0.41
N SER A 378 18.86 15.12 -0.14
CA SER A 378 18.22 16.41 0.16
C SER A 378 17.39 16.94 -1.01
N GLN A 379 17.84 16.73 -2.26
CA GLN A 379 17.08 17.13 -3.46
C GLN A 379 15.84 16.27 -3.62
N LEU A 380 15.90 14.96 -3.34
CA LEU A 380 14.72 14.10 -3.30
C LEU A 380 13.75 14.50 -2.19
N ALA A 381 14.25 14.95 -1.04
CA ALA A 381 13.44 15.46 0.05
C ALA A 381 12.66 16.72 -0.38
N ILE A 382 13.32 17.66 -1.07
CA ILE A 382 12.65 18.84 -1.63
C ILE A 382 11.59 18.41 -2.65
N ALA A 383 11.93 17.52 -3.57
CA ALA A 383 10.98 17.01 -4.56
C ALA A 383 9.75 16.33 -3.88
N SER A 384 9.98 15.51 -2.84
CA SER A 384 8.93 14.88 -2.05
C SER A 384 7.99 15.91 -1.42
N ALA A 385 8.52 16.98 -0.84
CA ALA A 385 7.74 18.08 -0.28
C ALA A 385 6.91 18.80 -1.36
N VAL A 386 7.49 19.04 -2.55
CA VAL A 386 6.77 19.65 -3.68
C VAL A 386 5.61 18.77 -4.16
N PHE A 387 5.83 17.46 -4.33
CA PHE A 387 4.76 16.53 -4.68
C PHE A 387 3.66 16.46 -3.59
N ALA A 388 4.05 16.53 -2.32
CA ALA A 388 3.09 16.58 -1.23
C ALA A 388 2.21 17.84 -1.29
N LEU A 389 2.80 19.01 -1.53
CA LEU A 389 2.08 20.28 -1.68
C LEU A 389 1.20 20.30 -2.92
N ALA A 390 1.69 19.78 -4.05
CA ALA A 390 0.89 19.66 -5.28
C ALA A 390 -0.35 18.78 -5.07
N ALA A 391 -0.20 17.62 -4.43
CA ALA A 391 -1.33 16.74 -4.09
C ALA A 391 -2.33 17.43 -3.14
N MET A 392 -1.84 18.22 -2.16
CA MET A 392 -2.69 19.01 -1.27
C MET A 392 -3.52 20.03 -2.07
N LEU A 393 -2.90 20.81 -2.95
CA LEU A 393 -3.60 21.82 -3.75
C LEU A 393 -4.68 21.19 -4.62
N LEU A 394 -4.41 20.05 -5.24
CA LEU A 394 -5.42 19.31 -6.02
C LEU A 394 -6.54 18.78 -5.13
N THR A 395 -6.23 18.30 -3.93
CA THR A 395 -7.25 17.83 -2.97
C THR A 395 -8.15 18.97 -2.51
N LEU A 396 -7.58 20.16 -2.26
CA LEU A 396 -8.35 21.36 -1.92
C LEU A 396 -9.29 21.81 -3.06
N ARG A 397 -8.92 21.58 -4.32
CA ARG A 397 -9.81 21.81 -5.47
C ARG A 397 -10.92 20.75 -5.58
N LEU A 398 -10.65 19.52 -5.16
CA LEU A 398 -11.60 18.41 -5.21
C LEU A 398 -12.72 18.56 -4.19
N ILE A 399 -12.42 18.94 -2.93
CA ILE A 399 -13.39 19.00 -1.82
C ILE A 399 -14.64 19.81 -2.16
N PRO A 400 -14.58 21.08 -2.66
CA PRO A 400 -15.77 21.84 -2.99
C PRO A 400 -16.57 21.23 -4.14
N GLN A 401 -15.91 20.62 -5.12
CA GLN A 401 -16.59 19.95 -6.24
C GLN A 401 -17.41 18.74 -5.77
N LEU A 402 -16.90 17.97 -4.81
CA LEU A 402 -17.65 16.88 -4.19
C LEU A 402 -18.84 17.38 -3.37
N ALA A 403 -18.67 18.47 -2.63
CA ALA A 403 -19.75 19.09 -1.85
C ALA A 403 -20.87 19.61 -2.76
N GLU A 404 -20.53 20.28 -3.88
CA GLU A 404 -21.51 20.76 -4.86
C GLU A 404 -22.26 19.60 -5.53
N ARG A 405 -21.53 18.54 -5.93
CA ARG A 405 -22.14 17.33 -6.52
C ARG A 405 -23.11 16.66 -5.55
N SER A 406 -22.75 16.55 -4.28
CA SER A 406 -23.63 15.97 -3.25
C SER A 406 -24.90 16.80 -3.06
N ARG A 407 -24.80 18.14 -3.07
CA ARG A 407 -25.95 19.04 -2.99
C ARG A 407 -26.88 18.88 -4.18
N LYS A 408 -26.34 18.82 -5.42
CA LYS A 408 -27.12 18.62 -6.65
C LYS A 408 -27.88 17.29 -6.63
N MET A 409 -27.22 16.21 -6.19
CA MET A 409 -27.88 14.90 -6.05
C MET A 409 -29.00 14.90 -4.99
N ALA A 410 -28.79 15.53 -3.86
CA ALA A 410 -29.81 15.64 -2.82
C ALA A 410 -31.03 16.45 -3.32
N ALA A 411 -30.80 17.58 -4.01
CA ALA A 411 -31.87 18.40 -4.58
C ALA A 411 -32.69 17.64 -5.64
N SER A 412 -32.05 16.84 -6.51
CA SER A 412 -32.76 16.02 -7.51
C SER A 412 -33.61 14.92 -6.87
N GLN A 413 -33.14 14.29 -5.80
CA GLN A 413 -33.92 13.29 -5.06
C GLN A 413 -35.14 13.91 -4.36
N THR A 414 -34.99 15.10 -3.78
CA THR A 414 -36.10 15.82 -3.15
C THR A 414 -37.14 16.23 -4.21
N ALA A 415 -36.72 16.72 -5.38
CA ALA A 415 -37.62 17.08 -6.48
C ALA A 415 -38.40 15.87 -7.04
N GLN A 416 -37.79 14.69 -7.10
CA GLN A 416 -38.46 13.44 -7.48
C GLN A 416 -39.47 12.95 -6.44
N ALA A 417 -39.18 13.15 -5.13
CA ALA A 417 -40.06 12.76 -4.05
C ALA A 417 -41.28 13.70 -3.86
N THR A 418 -41.15 14.97 -4.26
CA THR A 418 -42.23 15.97 -4.18
C THR A 418 -43.07 16.06 -5.46
N GLY A 419 -42.64 15.43 -6.55
CA GLY A 419 -43.36 15.37 -7.82
C GLY A 419 -44.24 14.14 -8.00
N GLN A 420 -44.33 13.26 -6.97
CA GLN A 420 -45.30 12.19 -6.80
C GLN A 420 -46.36 12.58 -5.76
#